data_ee9c9ca906690d291148376bff1b737b
#
_entry.id   ee9c9ca906690d291148376bff1b737b
#
_cell.length_a   1.000
_cell.length_b   1.000
_cell.length_c   1.000
_cell.angle_alpha   90.00
_cell.angle_beta   90.00
_cell.angle_gamma   90.00
#
_symmetry.space_group_name_H-M   'P 1'
#
loop_
_entity.id
_entity.type
_entity.pdbx_description
1 polymer ?
#
loop_
_entity_poly.entity_id
_entity_poly.type
_entity_poly.pdbx_seq_one_letter_code
_entity_poly.pdbx_strand_id
1 'polypeptide(L)'
;MGSLRGTAIAGPWLCVLLLGCSTPTLYSWGHYEERIYASYLAPGAVSPEKQVEELEQDYQKARAENKRMPPGFHAHLGYMYFQLGKLDQARQELETEKAEFPESAAFVDPLLANLRKP
;
A
#
# COMPACT_ATOMS: atom_id res chain seq x y z
N MET A 1 -50.44 46.30 -31.38
CA MET A 1 -50.49 44.87 -31.73
C MET A 1 -49.08 44.42 -32.04
N GLY A 2 -48.33 44.06 -31.03
CA GLY A 2 -46.96 43.57 -31.12
C GLY A 2 -46.87 42.17 -30.49
N SER A 3 -46.82 41.15 -31.31
CA SER A 3 -46.62 39.79 -30.88
C SER A 3 -45.12 39.62 -30.58
N LEU A 4 -44.78 39.65 -29.30
CA LEU A 4 -43.43 39.31 -28.83
C LEU A 4 -43.34 37.77 -28.84
N ARG A 5 -42.80 37.24 -29.92
CA ARG A 5 -42.36 35.84 -29.98
C ARG A 5 -41.07 35.76 -29.20
N GLY A 6 -41.14 35.31 -27.96
CA GLY A 6 -39.99 34.93 -27.18
C GLY A 6 -39.35 33.67 -27.78
N THR A 7 -38.27 33.82 -28.49
CA THR A 7 -37.40 32.71 -28.85
C THR A 7 -36.68 32.26 -27.58
N ALA A 8 -37.17 31.17 -26.99
CA ALA A 8 -36.42 30.48 -25.97
C ALA A 8 -35.17 29.88 -26.61
N ILE A 9 -34.03 30.50 -26.36
CA ILE A 9 -32.73 29.93 -26.72
C ILE A 9 -32.44 28.84 -25.70
N ALA A 10 -32.84 27.61 -26.04
CA ALA A 10 -32.34 26.45 -25.31
C ALA A 10 -30.83 26.30 -25.62
N GLY A 11 -29.99 26.88 -24.74
CA GLY A 11 -28.56 26.68 -24.82
C GLY A 11 -28.24 25.19 -24.61
N PRO A 12 -27.35 24.59 -25.42
CA PRO A 12 -26.94 23.23 -25.17
C PRO A 12 -26.22 23.20 -23.82
N TRP A 13 -26.79 22.48 -22.87
CA TRP A 13 -26.10 22.09 -21.64
C TRP A 13 -24.99 21.14 -22.05
N LEU A 14 -23.79 21.71 -22.21
CA LEU A 14 -22.58 20.94 -22.39
C LEU A 14 -22.27 20.25 -21.06
N CYS A 15 -22.83 19.07 -20.86
CA CYS A 15 -22.37 18.16 -19.82
C CYS A 15 -20.96 17.72 -20.18
N VAL A 16 -19.99 18.46 -19.69
CA VAL A 16 -18.60 18.02 -19.67
C VAL A 16 -18.55 16.85 -18.69
N LEU A 17 -18.70 15.64 -19.21
CA LEU A 17 -18.37 14.42 -18.50
C LEU A 17 -16.87 14.46 -18.27
N LEU A 18 -16.45 14.90 -17.08
CA LEU A 18 -15.12 14.70 -16.56
C LEU A 18 -14.96 13.19 -16.36
N LEU A 19 -14.59 12.50 -17.44
CA LEU A 19 -14.07 11.15 -17.37
C LEU A 19 -12.76 11.24 -16.61
N GLY A 20 -12.84 11.16 -15.29
CA GLY A 20 -11.68 11.02 -14.44
C GLY A 20 -10.95 9.74 -14.90
N CYS A 21 -9.80 9.89 -15.53
CA CYS A 21 -8.91 8.79 -15.81
C CYS A 21 -8.47 8.20 -14.47
N SER A 22 -9.14 7.15 -14.02
CA SER A 22 -8.62 6.33 -12.94
C SER A 22 -7.46 5.54 -13.54
N THR A 23 -6.24 6.03 -13.33
CA THR A 23 -5.05 5.25 -13.65
C THR A 23 -4.98 4.05 -12.72
N PRO A 24 -4.84 2.82 -13.24
CA PRO A 24 -4.66 1.67 -12.36
C PRO A 24 -3.41 1.88 -11.50
N THR A 25 -3.55 1.67 -10.18
CA THR A 25 -2.42 1.78 -9.27
C THR A 25 -1.39 0.70 -9.57
N LEU A 26 -0.11 1.09 -9.62
CA LEU A 26 1.00 0.16 -9.89
C LEU A 26 1.15 -0.87 -8.76
N TYR A 27 0.82 -0.48 -7.53
CA TYR A 27 0.96 -1.27 -6.34
C TYR A 27 -0.39 -1.55 -5.66
N SER A 28 -0.46 -2.68 -4.93
CA SER A 28 -1.55 -2.98 -4.01
C SER A 28 -1.19 -2.46 -2.62
N TRP A 29 -1.90 -1.45 -2.14
CA TRP A 29 -1.60 -0.81 -0.86
C TRP A 29 -2.26 -1.51 0.33
N GLY A 30 -3.45 -2.09 0.16
CA GLY A 30 -4.17 -2.79 1.22
C GLY A 30 -4.21 -1.98 2.52
N HIS A 31 -3.92 -2.65 3.65
CA HIS A 31 -3.84 -2.04 4.97
C HIS A 31 -2.46 -1.43 5.30
N TYR A 32 -1.47 -1.58 4.42
CA TYR A 32 -0.08 -1.20 4.71
C TYR A 32 0.06 0.27 5.10
N GLU A 33 -0.48 1.18 4.29
CA GLU A 33 -0.39 2.62 4.56
C GLU A 33 -1.06 2.98 5.91
N GLU A 34 -2.25 2.44 6.16
CA GLU A 34 -2.96 2.64 7.42
C GLU A 34 -2.16 2.13 8.63
N ARG A 35 -1.51 0.97 8.51
CA ARG A 35 -0.71 0.38 9.60
C ARG A 35 0.56 1.18 9.87
N ILE A 36 1.25 1.65 8.83
CA ILE A 36 2.39 2.54 9.00
C ILE A 36 1.97 3.84 9.70
N TYR A 37 0.89 4.47 9.24
CA TYR A 37 0.40 5.71 9.84
C TYR A 37 -0.02 5.51 11.31
N ALA A 38 -0.76 4.46 11.61
CA ALA A 38 -1.18 4.12 12.96
C ALA A 38 0.01 3.86 13.91
N SER A 39 1.09 3.27 13.41
CA SER A 39 2.28 3.00 14.22
C SER A 39 3.00 4.28 14.69
N TYR A 40 2.87 5.38 13.95
CA TYR A 40 3.38 6.70 14.37
C TYR A 40 2.45 7.42 15.34
N LEU A 41 1.13 7.34 15.11
CA LEU A 41 0.15 8.07 15.94
C LEU A 41 -0.15 7.38 17.26
N ALA A 42 -0.22 6.06 17.26
CA ALA A 42 -0.58 5.25 18.41
C ALA A 42 0.25 3.94 18.44
N PRO A 43 1.56 4.02 18.78
CA PRO A 43 2.42 2.85 18.83
C PRO A 43 1.81 1.76 19.73
N GLY A 44 1.72 0.53 19.22
CA GLY A 44 1.17 -0.61 19.95
C GLY A 44 -0.36 -0.71 19.98
N ALA A 45 -1.10 0.20 19.32
CA ALA A 45 -2.56 0.13 19.25
C ALA A 45 -3.06 -1.12 18.49
N VAL A 46 -2.29 -1.60 17.53
CA VAL A 46 -2.54 -2.86 16.82
C VAL A 46 -1.36 -3.79 17.08
N SER A 47 -1.65 -4.99 17.59
CA SER A 47 -0.60 -5.96 17.92
C SER A 47 0.16 -6.43 16.66
N PRO A 48 1.42 -6.85 16.80
CA PRO A 48 2.18 -7.42 15.69
C PRO A 48 1.48 -8.60 15.02
N GLU A 49 0.83 -9.46 15.81
CA GLU A 49 0.08 -10.62 15.30
C GLU A 49 -1.05 -10.19 14.36
N LYS A 50 -1.80 -9.16 14.77
CA LYS A 50 -2.92 -8.64 13.97
C LYS A 50 -2.41 -7.97 12.71
N GLN A 51 -1.33 -7.23 12.79
CA GLN A 51 -0.71 -6.61 11.62
C GLN A 51 -0.20 -7.68 10.63
N VAL A 52 0.46 -8.73 11.10
CA VAL A 52 0.89 -9.84 10.25
C VAL A 52 -0.31 -10.48 9.55
N GLU A 53 -1.39 -10.78 10.28
CA GLU A 53 -2.60 -11.37 9.69
C GLU A 53 -3.15 -10.54 8.54
N GLU A 54 -3.30 -9.25 8.75
CA GLU A 54 -3.87 -8.33 7.75
C GLU A 54 -2.94 -8.13 6.54
N LEU A 55 -1.65 -7.94 6.78
CA LEU A 55 -0.67 -7.74 5.71
C LEU A 55 -0.48 -9.03 4.88
N GLU A 56 -0.51 -10.19 5.49
CA GLU A 56 -0.49 -11.46 4.77
C GLU A 56 -1.72 -11.64 3.87
N GLN A 57 -2.91 -11.27 4.36
CA GLN A 57 -4.13 -11.28 3.54
C GLN A 57 -4.02 -10.33 2.34
N ASP A 58 -3.49 -9.13 2.55
CA ASP A 58 -3.26 -8.15 1.49
C ASP A 58 -2.27 -8.69 0.44
N TYR A 59 -1.21 -9.35 0.89
CA TYR A 59 -0.23 -9.95 0.01
C TYR A 59 -0.84 -11.08 -0.85
N GLN A 60 -1.63 -11.96 -0.25
CA GLN A 60 -2.33 -13.02 -0.99
C GLN A 60 -3.30 -12.44 -2.02
N LYS A 61 -4.04 -11.40 -1.66
CA LYS A 61 -4.94 -10.70 -2.58
C LYS A 61 -4.17 -10.05 -3.74
N ALA A 62 -3.08 -9.36 -3.45
CA ALA A 62 -2.25 -8.74 -4.48
C ALA A 62 -1.70 -9.79 -5.47
N ARG A 63 -1.24 -10.93 -4.97
CA ARG A 63 -0.78 -12.04 -5.81
C ARG A 63 -1.89 -12.59 -6.70
N ALA A 64 -3.08 -12.78 -6.17
CA ALA A 64 -4.25 -13.25 -6.94
C ALA A 64 -4.65 -12.26 -8.04
N GLU A 65 -4.44 -10.96 -7.81
CA GLU A 65 -4.70 -9.89 -8.77
C GLU A 65 -3.50 -9.58 -9.68
N ASN A 66 -2.40 -10.30 -9.54
CA ASN A 66 -1.15 -10.09 -10.25
C ASN A 66 -0.60 -8.66 -10.06
N LYS A 67 -0.73 -8.12 -8.86
CA LYS A 67 -0.23 -6.80 -8.45
C LYS A 67 0.99 -6.95 -7.55
N ARG A 68 1.88 -5.96 -7.61
CA ARG A 68 3.03 -5.87 -6.70
C ARG A 68 2.65 -5.17 -5.40
N MET A 69 3.37 -5.51 -4.34
CA MET A 69 3.32 -4.74 -3.09
C MET A 69 4.18 -3.47 -3.21
N PRO A 70 3.83 -2.39 -2.48
CA PRO A 70 4.62 -1.17 -2.52
C PRO A 70 5.99 -1.34 -1.84
N PRO A 71 6.96 -0.48 -2.18
CA PRO A 71 8.24 -0.43 -1.47
C PRO A 71 8.04 -0.25 0.03
N GLY A 72 8.78 -1.02 0.83
CA GLY A 72 8.67 -1.00 2.29
C GLY A 72 7.67 -1.99 2.89
N PHE A 73 6.78 -2.56 2.09
CA PHE A 73 5.79 -3.53 2.58
C PHE A 73 6.47 -4.76 3.23
N HIS A 74 7.36 -5.40 2.50
CA HIS A 74 8.06 -6.59 3.00
C HIS A 74 9.01 -6.25 4.15
N ALA A 75 9.60 -5.06 4.16
CA ALA A 75 10.41 -4.60 5.29
C ALA A 75 9.57 -4.45 6.56
N HIS A 76 8.37 -3.88 6.46
CA HIS A 76 7.46 -3.74 7.60
C HIS A 76 6.93 -5.09 8.08
N LEU A 77 6.51 -5.96 7.18
CA LEU A 77 6.07 -7.32 7.53
C LEU A 77 7.20 -8.09 8.19
N GLY A 78 8.43 -7.99 7.69
CA GLY A 78 9.62 -8.57 8.32
C GLY A 78 9.86 -8.04 9.73
N TYR A 79 9.66 -6.74 9.95
CA TYR A 79 9.77 -6.15 11.29
C TYR A 79 8.69 -6.67 12.24
N MET A 80 7.46 -6.87 11.77
CA MET A 80 6.41 -7.48 12.59
C MET A 80 6.75 -8.93 12.97
N TYR A 81 7.27 -9.72 12.04
CA TYR A 81 7.76 -11.07 12.34
C TYR A 81 8.92 -11.07 13.32
N PHE A 82 9.83 -10.10 13.23
CA PHE A 82 10.92 -9.93 14.20
C PHE A 82 10.36 -9.70 15.61
N GLN A 83 9.38 -8.82 15.76
CA GLN A 83 8.74 -8.56 17.05
C GLN A 83 8.07 -9.81 17.65
N LEU A 84 7.61 -10.74 16.81
CA LEU A 84 7.04 -12.03 17.22
C LEU A 84 8.09 -13.11 17.48
N GLY A 85 9.38 -12.80 17.33
CA GLY A 85 10.47 -13.77 17.47
C GLY A 85 10.56 -14.76 16.29
N LYS A 86 9.84 -14.53 15.20
CA LYS A 86 9.83 -15.37 14.00
C LYS A 86 10.95 -14.95 13.06
N LEU A 87 12.19 -15.24 13.44
CA LEU A 87 13.38 -14.70 12.79
C LEU A 87 13.58 -15.19 11.34
N ASP A 88 13.16 -16.41 11.03
CA ASP A 88 13.28 -16.94 9.66
C ASP A 88 12.32 -16.24 8.70
N GLN A 89 11.07 -16.00 9.12
CA GLN A 89 10.11 -15.20 8.35
C GLN A 89 10.57 -13.75 8.22
N ALA A 90 11.06 -13.15 9.31
CA ALA A 90 11.62 -11.81 9.27
C ALA A 90 12.74 -11.68 8.23
N ARG A 91 13.66 -12.63 8.21
CA ARG A 91 14.74 -12.67 7.22
C ARG A 91 14.21 -12.81 5.80
N GLN A 92 13.28 -13.74 5.57
CA GLN A 92 12.69 -13.97 4.26
C GLN A 92 12.03 -12.71 3.70
N GLU A 93 11.28 -12.00 4.53
CA GLU A 93 10.60 -10.77 4.11
C GLU A 93 11.60 -9.65 3.80
N LEU A 94 12.65 -9.48 4.61
CA LEU A 94 13.70 -8.49 4.33
C LEU A 94 14.47 -8.82 3.04
N GLU A 95 14.76 -10.09 2.79
CA GLU A 95 15.40 -10.51 1.53
C GLU A 95 14.48 -10.28 0.33
N THR A 96 13.18 -10.48 0.48
CA THR A 96 12.18 -10.19 -0.55
C THR A 96 12.14 -8.69 -0.87
N GLU A 97 12.11 -7.83 0.15
CA GLU A 97 12.18 -6.38 -0.03
C GLU A 97 13.40 -5.97 -0.86
N LYS A 98 14.56 -6.49 -0.50
CA LYS A 98 15.81 -6.20 -1.22
C LYS A 98 15.81 -6.73 -2.66
N ALA A 99 15.20 -7.90 -2.89
CA ALA A 99 15.11 -8.48 -4.23
C ALA A 99 14.18 -7.69 -5.14
N GLU A 100 13.03 -7.23 -4.61
CA GLU A 100 12.06 -6.46 -5.37
C GLU A 100 12.45 -4.99 -5.54
N PHE A 101 13.13 -4.44 -4.54
CA PHE A 101 13.59 -3.05 -4.48
C PHE A 101 15.07 -2.98 -4.09
N PRO A 102 16.00 -3.20 -5.04
CA PRO A 102 17.45 -3.24 -4.75
C PRO A 102 17.99 -1.99 -4.06
N GLU A 103 17.35 -0.84 -4.26
CA GLU A 103 17.66 0.42 -3.58
C GLU A 103 17.45 0.35 -2.07
N SER A 104 16.64 -0.58 -1.58
CA SER A 104 16.44 -0.81 -0.15
C SER A 104 17.65 -1.45 0.55
N ALA A 105 18.64 -1.93 -0.19
CA ALA A 105 19.79 -2.66 0.36
C ALA A 105 20.51 -1.90 1.47
N ALA A 106 20.69 -0.58 1.33
CA ALA A 106 21.34 0.24 2.34
C ALA A 106 20.62 0.20 3.70
N PHE A 107 19.30 0.04 3.69
CA PHE A 107 18.47 -0.09 4.88
C PHE A 107 18.35 -1.55 5.34
N VAL A 108 18.16 -2.48 4.42
CA VAL A 108 17.86 -3.89 4.72
C VAL A 108 19.09 -4.67 5.17
N ASP A 109 20.26 -4.42 4.58
CA ASP A 109 21.47 -5.18 4.89
C ASP A 109 21.90 -5.10 6.36
N PRO A 110 21.88 -3.93 7.03
CA PRO A 110 22.14 -3.85 8.47
C PRO A 110 21.12 -4.64 9.31
N LEU A 111 19.84 -4.67 8.92
CA LEU A 111 18.82 -5.44 9.61
C LEU A 111 19.08 -6.95 9.48
N LEU A 112 19.38 -7.43 8.27
CA LEU A 112 19.74 -8.82 8.03
C LEU A 112 20.99 -9.23 8.80
N ALA A 113 22.00 -8.35 8.90
CA ALA A 113 23.20 -8.62 9.68
C ALA A 113 22.89 -8.77 11.18
N ASN A 114 21.94 -7.98 11.72
CA ASN A 114 21.51 -8.08 13.11
C ASN A 114 20.73 -9.38 13.39
N LEU A 115 19.97 -9.90 12.44
CA LEU A 115 19.26 -11.18 12.58
C LEU A 115 20.19 -12.40 12.59
N ARG A 116 21.46 -12.25 12.14
CA ARG A 116 22.47 -13.32 12.13
C ARG A 116 23.28 -13.41 13.40
N LYS A 117 23.23 -12.39 14.24
CA LYS A 117 23.96 -12.39 15.52
C LYS A 117 23.27 -13.36 16.48
N PRO A 118 24.03 -14.25 17.13
CA PRO A 118 23.47 -15.16 18.14
C PRO A 118 22.97 -14.39 19.37
#